data_843e86df8cd7f68d5903681d0d9ba270
#
_entry.id   843e86df8cd7f68d5903681d0d9ba270
#
_cell.length_a   1.000
_cell.length_b   1.000
_cell.length_c   1.000
_cell.angle_alpha   90.00
_cell.angle_beta   90.00
_cell.angle_gamma   90.00
#
_symmetry.space_group_name_H-M   'P 1'
#
loop_
_entity.id
_entity.type
_entity.pdbx_description
1 polymer ?
#
loop_
_entity_poly.entity_id
_entity_poly.type
_entity_poly.pdbx_seq_one_letter_code
_entity_poly.pdbx_strand_id
1 'polypeptide(L)' 'MFFQAVKRSRVKSKLRTQQTLERVNQLKTENELLEEKIKMLTKELGFLKDLFLAHAGVFTL' A
#
# COMPACT_ATOMS: atom_id res chain seq x y z
N MET A 1 25.47 -35.42 -14.24
CA MET A 1 25.87 -34.15 -13.61
C MET A 1 25.22 -32.95 -14.25
N PHE A 2 25.19 -32.87 -15.56
CA PHE A 2 24.59 -31.72 -16.28
C PHE A 2 23.10 -31.56 -15.99
N PHE A 3 22.34 -32.63 -15.94
CA PHE A 3 20.90 -32.58 -15.68
C PHE A 3 20.54 -32.14 -14.26
N GLN A 4 21.36 -32.46 -13.27
CA GLN A 4 21.14 -32.05 -11.88
C GLN A 4 21.35 -30.55 -11.70
N ALA A 5 22.33 -29.97 -12.36
CA ALA A 5 22.59 -28.52 -12.31
C ALA A 5 21.43 -27.73 -12.93
N VAL A 6 20.89 -28.19 -14.05
CA VAL A 6 19.73 -27.59 -14.70
C VAL A 6 18.48 -27.71 -13.83
N LYS A 7 18.26 -28.85 -13.20
CA LYS A 7 17.15 -29.06 -12.26
C LYS A 7 17.21 -28.12 -11.07
N ARG A 8 18.38 -27.97 -10.44
CA ARG A 8 18.60 -27.07 -9.32
C ARG A 8 18.36 -25.62 -9.71
N SER A 9 18.82 -25.22 -10.90
CA SER A 9 18.63 -23.88 -11.42
C SER A 9 17.13 -23.58 -11.64
N ARG A 10 16.39 -24.51 -12.20
CA ARG A 10 14.95 -24.39 -12.42
C ARG A 10 14.17 -24.30 -11.10
N VAL A 11 14.54 -25.09 -10.10
CA VAL A 11 13.92 -25.05 -8.77
C VAL A 11 14.20 -23.72 -8.08
N LYS A 12 15.43 -23.22 -8.13
CA LYS A 12 15.78 -21.90 -7.59
C LYS A 12 15.00 -20.77 -8.26
N SER A 13 14.91 -20.82 -9.59
CA SER A 13 14.17 -19.85 -10.37
C SER A 13 12.68 -19.85 -10.00
N LYS A 14 12.10 -21.03 -9.85
CA LYS A 14 10.70 -21.21 -9.44
C LYS A 14 10.44 -20.67 -8.05
N LEU A 15 11.33 -20.94 -7.09
CA LEU A 15 11.25 -20.44 -5.73
C LEU A 15 11.33 -18.92 -5.69
N ARG A 16 12.25 -18.33 -6.45
CA ARG A 16 12.37 -16.87 -6.56
C ARG A 16 11.09 -16.23 -7.10
N THR A 17 10.51 -16.84 -8.12
CA THR A 17 9.27 -16.36 -8.72
C THR A 17 8.14 -16.40 -7.71
N GLN A 18 8.00 -17.49 -6.95
CA GLN A 18 7.00 -17.62 -5.90
C GLN A 18 7.17 -16.57 -4.81
N GLN A 19 8.40 -16.37 -4.33
CA GLN A 19 8.71 -15.36 -3.32
C GLN A 19 8.41 -13.96 -3.81
N THR A 20 8.72 -13.67 -5.06
CA THR A 20 8.44 -12.38 -5.67
C THR A 20 6.94 -12.14 -5.78
N LEU A 21 6.18 -13.13 -6.21
CA LEU A 21 4.72 -13.04 -6.30
C LEU A 21 4.07 -12.82 -4.94
N GLU A 22 4.54 -13.51 -3.91
CA GLU A 22 4.08 -13.31 -2.54
C GLU A 22 4.35 -11.88 -2.07
N ARG A 23 5.55 -11.37 -2.35
CA ARG A 23 5.92 -10.01 -1.99
C ARG A 23 5.09 -8.97 -2.72
N VAL A 24 4.84 -9.17 -4.00
CA VAL A 24 3.97 -8.31 -4.81
C VAL A 24 2.56 -8.26 -4.21
N ASN A 25 2.00 -9.42 -3.83
CA ASN A 25 0.68 -9.50 -3.21
C ASN A 25 0.63 -8.79 -1.87
N GLN A 26 1.66 -8.95 -1.03
CA GLN A 26 1.78 -8.25 0.25
C GLN A 26 1.83 -6.73 0.06
N LEU A 27 2.65 -6.27 -0.87
CA LEU A 27 2.78 -4.84 -1.18
C LEU A 27 1.48 -4.27 -1.73
N LYS A 28 0.76 -5.02 -2.54
CA LYS A 28 -0.54 -4.61 -3.06
C LYS A 28 -1.55 -4.41 -1.93
N THR A 29 -1.60 -5.34 -0.99
CA THR A 29 -2.47 -5.25 0.19
C THR A 29 -2.08 -4.05 1.06
N GLU A 30 -0.80 -3.87 1.32
CA GLU A 30 -0.29 -2.73 2.09
C GLU A 30 -0.65 -1.40 1.42
N ASN A 31 -0.52 -1.33 0.10
CA ASN A 31 -0.88 -0.15 -0.67
C ASN A 31 -2.37 0.17 -0.57
N GLU A 32 -3.23 -0.84 -0.68
CA GLU A 32 -4.67 -0.68 -0.54
C GLU A 32 -5.04 -0.14 0.84
N LEU A 33 -4.42 -0.67 1.89
CA LEU A 33 -4.64 -0.21 3.27
C LEU A 33 -4.16 1.23 3.47
N LEU A 34 -3.00 1.57 2.91
CA LEU A 34 -2.47 2.94 2.97
C LEU A 34 -3.36 3.92 2.21
N GLU A 35 -3.86 3.53 1.04
CA GLU A 35 -4.80 4.34 0.27
C GLU A 35 -6.09 4.62 1.04
N GLU A 36 -6.63 3.62 1.73
CA GLU A 36 -7.79 3.78 2.59
C GLU A 36 -7.51 4.77 3.73
N LYS A 37 -6.34 4.65 4.38
CA LYS A 37 -5.93 5.57 5.43
C LYS A 37 -5.81 7.00 4.92
N ILE A 38 -5.22 7.17 3.74
CA ILE A 38 -5.11 8.49 3.10
C ILE A 38 -6.50 9.08 2.85
N LYS A 39 -7.44 8.29 2.35
CA LYS A 39 -8.82 8.74 2.13
C LYS A 39 -9.48 9.18 3.43
N MET A 40 -9.33 8.39 4.49
CA MET A 40 -9.89 8.72 5.81
C MET A 40 -9.28 10.00 6.37
N LEU A 41 -7.96 10.11 6.33
CA LEU A 41 -7.25 11.30 6.82
C LEU A 41 -7.58 12.53 6.00
N THR A 42 -7.76 12.41 4.71
CA THR A 42 -8.15 13.49 3.82
C THR A 42 -9.56 14.00 4.17
N LYS A 43 -10.48 13.08 4.45
CA LYS A 43 -11.84 13.41 4.89
C LYS A 43 -11.83 14.14 6.25
N GLU A 44 -11.05 13.62 7.20
CA GLU A 44 -10.90 14.22 8.52
C GLU A 44 -10.30 15.61 8.43
N LEU A 45 -9.27 15.77 7.61
CA LEU A 45 -8.65 17.08 7.39
C LEU A 45 -9.63 18.07 6.76
N GLY A 46 -10.39 17.63 5.76
CA GLY A 46 -11.44 18.43 5.14
C GLY A 46 -12.51 18.86 6.13
N PHE A 47 -12.92 17.94 6.99
CA PHE A 47 -13.89 18.20 8.05
C PHE A 47 -13.37 19.24 9.05
N LEU A 48 -12.12 19.08 9.50
CA LEU A 48 -11.47 20.02 10.41
C LEU A 48 -11.31 21.39 9.77
N LYS A 49 -10.95 21.43 8.50
CA LYS A 49 -10.84 22.68 7.74
C LYS A 49 -12.18 23.40 7.65
N ASP A 50 -13.26 22.68 7.37
CA ASP A 50 -14.61 23.24 7.29
C ASP A 50 -15.05 23.77 8.66
N LEU A 51 -14.79 23.03 9.73
CA LEU A 51 -15.07 23.47 11.09
C LEU A 51 -14.29 24.74 11.45
N PHE A 52 -13.03 24.79 11.09
CA PHE A 52 -12.16 25.94 11.33
C PHE A 52 -12.68 27.17 10.58
N LEU A 53 -13.04 27.03 9.32
CA LEU A 53 -13.56 28.09 8.49
C LEU A 53 -14.92 28.59 9.01
N ALA A 54 -15.79 27.67 9.39
CA ALA A 54 -17.08 28.00 9.99
C ALA A 54 -16.91 28.76 11.30
N HIS A 55 -15.97 28.32 12.14
CA HIS A 55 -15.66 28.94 13.42
C HIS A 55 -15.04 30.35 13.23
N ALA A 56 -14.11 30.47 12.31
CA ALA A 56 -13.49 31.74 11.93
C ALA A 56 -14.53 32.72 11.35
N GLY A 57 -15.46 32.19 10.53
CA GLY A 57 -16.57 32.98 9.98
C GLY A 57 -17.49 33.54 11.04
N VAL A 58 -17.72 32.80 12.13
CA VAL A 58 -18.51 33.27 13.26
C VAL A 58 -17.81 34.40 14.02
N PHE A 59 -16.48 34.35 14.10
CA PHE A 59 -15.69 35.37 14.78
C PHE A 59 -15.50 36.64 13.96
N THR A 60 -15.62 36.58 12.65
CA THR A 60 -15.45 37.74 11.77
C THR A 60 -16.74 38.55 11.56
N LEU A 61 -17.83 38.03 12.04
CA LEU A 61 -19.09 38.73 12.05
C LEU A 61 -19.24 39.57 13.32
#